data_4eaa78632cbe8dda38b1e8bc11fbb183
#
_entry.id   4eaa78632cbe8dda38b1e8bc11fbb183
#
_cell.length_a   1.000
_cell.length_b   1.000
_cell.length_c   1.000
_cell.angle_alpha   90.00
_cell.angle_beta   90.00
_cell.angle_gamma   90.00
#
_symmetry.space_group_name_H-M   'P 1'
#
loop_
_entity.id
_entity.type
_entity.pdbx_description
1 polymer ?
#
loop_
_entity_poly.entity_id
_entity_poly.type
_entity_poly.pdbx_seq_one_letter_code
_entity_poly.pdbx_strand_id
1 'polypeptide(L)'
;MQTSGGDDMTAEETADWVALDLDVAPDLGVAVRDVLAPAVEQLAMAGAAHRFVYQKVGTAGRLRTWFHVTEPGAGEAVRHQLHRRLTAPGQALLNPPPDRQRPPVLVSGPPPVVRWQEQHLASASAVAVRMLLDGPDAAERDTEVLSFLLANRAHELRRPADLRARSEALVAAGNLAGVLESAELTEEFAAGRQEFVTLLRGIWMLPRGWDGAATHPYQCVPGAPPPREEEFWALGGWMDATHPLLAKLTSAVRAAQLPASGAAEVQLLRVLDEYTALMGNRLGVPGRRHRMLLALAAASVRALVPSPKTGDPDR
;
A
#
# COMPACT_ATOMS: atom_id res chain seq x y z
N MET A 1 7.74 -6.63 46.40
CA MET A 1 7.99 -7.62 45.36
C MET A 1 7.95 -6.90 44.04
N GLN A 2 9.10 -6.47 43.55
CA GLN A 2 9.27 -5.86 42.24
C GLN A 2 9.45 -6.99 41.24
N THR A 3 8.49 -7.22 40.35
CA THR A 3 8.68 -8.03 39.17
C THR A 3 9.34 -7.16 38.11
N SER A 4 10.65 -7.29 37.96
CA SER A 4 11.39 -6.81 36.82
C SER A 4 10.93 -7.61 35.61
N GLY A 5 10.01 -7.05 34.82
CA GLY A 5 9.79 -7.47 33.44
C GLY A 5 11.00 -7.07 32.64
N GLY A 6 11.94 -8.00 32.49
CA GLY A 6 13.01 -7.86 31.53
C GLY A 6 12.39 -7.82 30.13
N ASP A 7 12.52 -6.66 29.45
CA ASP A 7 12.32 -6.56 28.03
C ASP A 7 13.31 -7.53 27.37
N ASP A 8 12.81 -8.70 27.02
CA ASP A 8 13.54 -9.65 26.22
C ASP A 8 13.61 -9.07 24.80
N MET A 9 14.61 -8.23 24.56
CA MET A 9 14.97 -7.73 23.24
C MET A 9 15.31 -8.94 22.38
N THR A 10 14.34 -9.39 21.60
CA THR A 10 14.53 -10.52 20.68
C THR A 10 15.54 -10.16 19.59
N ALA A 11 16.22 -11.14 19.03
CA ALA A 11 17.22 -10.98 17.96
C ALA A 11 16.72 -10.20 16.73
N GLU A 12 15.40 -10.00 16.58
CA GLU A 12 14.78 -9.11 15.57
C GLU A 12 15.13 -7.63 15.73
N GLU A 13 15.57 -7.17 16.91
CA GLU A 13 15.90 -5.75 17.15
C GLU A 13 17.23 -5.30 16.54
N THR A 14 18.10 -6.25 16.22
CA THR A 14 19.43 -5.99 15.66
C THR A 14 19.55 -6.28 14.16
N ALA A 15 18.49 -6.76 13.53
CA ALA A 15 18.51 -7.05 12.11
C ALA A 15 18.62 -5.77 11.27
N ASP A 16 19.57 -5.76 10.34
CA ASP A 16 19.90 -4.62 9.51
C ASP A 16 19.16 -4.66 8.16
N TRP A 17 18.85 -3.49 7.65
CA TRP A 17 18.40 -3.32 6.27
C TRP A 17 19.60 -3.10 5.36
N VAL A 18 19.66 -3.84 4.26
CA VAL A 18 20.62 -3.64 3.17
C VAL A 18 19.92 -2.94 2.03
N ALA A 19 20.30 -1.71 1.78
CA ALA A 19 19.74 -0.89 0.71
C ALA A 19 20.63 -0.92 -0.53
N LEU A 20 20.01 -1.05 -1.71
CA LEU A 20 20.67 -1.05 -3.01
C LEU A 20 19.83 -0.29 -4.04
N ASP A 21 20.49 0.50 -4.87
CA ASP A 21 19.90 1.09 -6.06
C ASP A 21 20.34 0.28 -7.29
N LEU A 22 19.35 -0.22 -8.03
CA LEU A 22 19.52 -0.99 -9.24
C LEU A 22 19.16 -0.10 -10.43
N ASP A 23 20.11 0.11 -11.36
CA ASP A 23 19.78 0.65 -12.67
C ASP A 23 19.18 -0.49 -13.50
N VAL A 24 17.90 -0.37 -13.81
CA VAL A 24 17.13 -1.38 -14.53
C VAL A 24 16.62 -0.81 -15.86
N ALA A 25 16.28 -1.68 -16.78
CA ALA A 25 15.63 -1.28 -18.01
C ALA A 25 14.37 -0.44 -17.73
N PRO A 26 13.92 0.43 -18.63
CA PRO A 26 12.77 1.32 -18.42
C PRO A 26 11.46 0.57 -18.12
N ASP A 27 11.37 -0.70 -18.51
CA ASP A 27 10.24 -1.56 -18.21
C ASP A 27 10.35 -2.15 -16.80
N LEU A 28 9.47 -1.69 -15.91
CA LEU A 28 9.42 -2.12 -14.52
C LEU A 28 9.05 -3.61 -14.37
N GLY A 29 8.15 -4.11 -15.20
CA GLY A 29 7.74 -5.53 -15.17
C GLY A 29 8.90 -6.46 -15.53
N VAL A 30 9.67 -6.08 -16.55
CA VAL A 30 10.90 -6.79 -16.92
C VAL A 30 11.91 -6.76 -15.77
N ALA A 31 12.15 -5.58 -15.20
CA ALA A 31 13.08 -5.43 -14.07
C ALA A 31 12.71 -6.28 -12.86
N VAL A 32 11.43 -6.31 -12.53
CA VAL A 32 10.93 -7.14 -11.41
C VAL A 32 11.04 -8.63 -11.73
N ARG A 33 10.63 -9.04 -12.91
CA ARG A 33 10.63 -10.46 -13.32
C ARG A 33 12.06 -11.03 -13.45
N ASP A 34 12.93 -10.30 -14.12
CA ASP A 34 14.23 -10.83 -14.53
C ASP A 34 15.33 -10.57 -13.50
N VAL A 35 15.13 -9.60 -12.60
CA VAL A 35 16.15 -9.18 -11.64
C VAL A 35 15.66 -9.31 -10.18
N LEU A 36 14.59 -8.63 -9.81
CA LEU A 36 14.20 -8.52 -8.41
C LEU A 36 13.63 -9.85 -7.86
N ALA A 37 12.67 -10.47 -8.56
CA ALA A 37 12.02 -11.67 -8.06
C ALA A 37 13.01 -12.85 -7.90
N PRO A 38 13.92 -13.15 -8.85
CA PRO A 38 14.93 -14.17 -8.66
C PRO A 38 15.92 -13.86 -7.51
N ALA A 39 16.25 -12.58 -7.29
CA ALA A 39 17.13 -12.19 -6.20
C ALA A 39 16.45 -12.41 -4.83
N VAL A 40 15.18 -12.02 -4.70
CA VAL A 40 14.37 -12.24 -3.50
C VAL A 40 14.25 -13.73 -3.18
N GLU A 41 13.88 -14.56 -4.16
CA GLU A 41 13.73 -16.00 -3.99
C GLU A 41 15.03 -16.66 -3.51
N GLN A 42 16.15 -16.29 -4.10
CA GLN A 42 17.43 -16.87 -3.74
C GLN A 42 17.92 -16.46 -2.36
N LEU A 43 17.69 -15.19 -1.96
CA LEU A 43 18.02 -14.74 -0.61
C LEU A 43 17.13 -15.42 0.43
N ALA A 44 15.87 -15.65 0.11
CA ALA A 44 14.94 -16.40 0.96
C ALA A 44 15.37 -17.87 1.11
N MET A 45 15.70 -18.55 -0.01
CA MET A 45 16.19 -19.95 0.01
C MET A 45 17.51 -20.10 0.77
N ALA A 46 18.37 -19.08 0.69
CA ALA A 46 19.64 -19.07 1.44
C ALA A 46 19.45 -18.72 2.93
N GLY A 47 18.22 -18.37 3.37
CA GLY A 47 17.98 -17.88 4.72
C GLY A 47 18.66 -16.54 5.02
N ALA A 48 19.15 -15.82 3.99
CA ALA A 48 19.94 -14.60 4.18
C ALA A 48 19.08 -13.35 4.37
N ALA A 49 17.89 -13.32 3.79
CA ALA A 49 16.89 -12.28 4.00
C ALA A 49 15.50 -12.89 3.92
N HIS A 50 14.56 -12.41 4.76
CA HIS A 50 13.20 -12.92 4.83
C HIS A 50 12.14 -11.87 4.50
N ARG A 51 12.54 -10.61 4.33
CA ARG A 51 11.68 -9.49 3.94
C ARG A 51 12.42 -8.60 2.95
N PHE A 52 11.67 -8.00 2.05
CA PHE A 52 12.22 -7.00 1.14
C PHE A 52 11.20 -5.89 0.92
N VAL A 53 11.71 -4.72 0.56
CA VAL A 53 10.93 -3.56 0.11
C VAL A 53 11.58 -3.07 -1.18
N TYR A 54 10.79 -2.59 -2.13
CA TYR A 54 11.33 -1.91 -3.30
C TYR A 54 10.49 -0.69 -3.67
N GLN A 55 11.09 0.22 -4.42
CA GLN A 55 10.45 1.43 -4.90
C GLN A 55 11.11 1.88 -6.20
N LYS A 56 10.33 2.36 -7.16
CA LYS A 56 10.85 3.04 -8.34
C LYS A 56 11.34 4.43 -7.94
N VAL A 57 12.57 4.79 -8.35
CA VAL A 57 13.20 6.08 -8.05
C VAL A 57 13.38 6.88 -9.34
N GLY A 58 12.79 8.07 -9.38
CA GLY A 58 12.87 8.95 -10.54
C GLY A 58 12.22 8.38 -11.80
N THR A 59 12.54 8.98 -12.95
CA THR A 59 12.03 8.59 -14.26
C THR A 59 12.96 7.66 -15.02
N ALA A 60 14.19 7.48 -14.55
CA ALA A 60 15.31 6.86 -15.29
C ALA A 60 15.40 5.32 -15.13
N GLY A 61 14.34 4.64 -14.72
CA GLY A 61 14.37 3.18 -14.63
C GLY A 61 15.23 2.65 -13.48
N ARG A 62 15.30 3.37 -12.37
CA ARG A 62 16.03 2.94 -11.18
C ARG A 62 15.07 2.33 -10.17
N LEU A 63 15.43 1.15 -9.62
CA LEU A 63 14.79 0.54 -8.47
C LEU A 63 15.66 0.68 -7.23
N ARG A 64 15.12 1.23 -6.17
CA ARG A 64 15.70 1.12 -4.84
C ARG A 64 15.08 -0.07 -4.14
N THR A 65 15.92 -0.94 -3.61
CA THR A 65 15.53 -2.14 -2.88
C THR A 65 16.14 -2.13 -1.50
N TRP A 66 15.41 -2.68 -0.54
CA TRP A 66 15.88 -2.91 0.82
C TRP A 66 15.61 -4.37 1.17
N PHE A 67 16.62 -5.04 1.68
CA PHE A 67 16.53 -6.43 2.15
C PHE A 67 16.75 -6.46 3.66
N HIS A 68 15.83 -7.04 4.38
CA HIS A 68 15.95 -7.23 5.81
C HIS A 68 16.73 -8.53 6.06
N VAL A 69 17.97 -8.40 6.52
CA VAL A 69 18.87 -9.54 6.75
C VAL A 69 18.55 -10.25 8.04
N THR A 70 18.73 -11.58 8.05
CA THR A 70 18.39 -12.44 9.20
C THR A 70 19.42 -12.37 10.29
N GLU A 71 20.69 -12.11 9.94
CA GLU A 71 21.81 -12.10 10.88
C GLU A 71 22.48 -10.72 10.90
N PRO A 72 22.76 -10.18 12.09
CA PRO A 72 23.56 -8.97 12.23
C PRO A 72 24.93 -9.14 11.53
N GLY A 73 25.30 -8.17 10.71
CA GLY A 73 26.56 -8.23 9.95
C GLY A 73 26.50 -9.01 8.64
N ALA A 74 25.42 -9.74 8.33
CA ALA A 74 25.27 -10.43 7.04
C ALA A 74 25.07 -9.46 5.86
N GLY A 75 24.88 -8.17 6.11
CA GLY A 75 24.61 -7.15 5.10
C GLY A 75 25.64 -7.10 3.97
N GLU A 76 26.93 -7.20 4.28
CA GLU A 76 27.99 -7.24 3.27
C GLU A 76 27.97 -8.53 2.43
N ALA A 77 27.69 -9.68 3.04
CA ALA A 77 27.56 -10.94 2.31
C ALA A 77 26.37 -10.90 1.34
N VAL A 78 25.21 -10.38 1.79
CA VAL A 78 24.02 -10.16 0.96
C VAL A 78 24.34 -9.19 -0.17
N ARG A 79 24.97 -8.06 0.11
CA ARG A 79 25.38 -7.06 -0.89
C ARG A 79 26.33 -7.68 -1.93
N HIS A 80 27.33 -8.42 -1.50
CA HIS A 80 28.26 -9.10 -2.39
C HIS A 80 27.58 -10.20 -3.23
N GLN A 81 26.63 -10.93 -2.67
CA GLN A 81 25.84 -11.93 -3.38
C GLN A 81 24.97 -11.28 -4.44
N LEU A 82 24.28 -10.19 -4.13
CA LEU A 82 23.48 -9.41 -5.07
C LEU A 82 24.36 -8.80 -6.16
N HIS A 83 25.50 -8.22 -5.79
CA HIS A 83 26.45 -7.65 -6.77
C HIS A 83 26.89 -8.68 -7.80
N ARG A 84 27.29 -9.88 -7.40
CA ARG A 84 27.72 -10.94 -8.33
C ARG A 84 26.63 -11.38 -9.30
N ARG A 85 25.37 -11.21 -8.96
CA ARG A 85 24.22 -11.70 -9.75
C ARG A 85 23.57 -10.62 -10.60
N LEU A 86 23.58 -9.40 -10.11
CA LEU A 86 22.94 -8.25 -10.77
C LEU A 86 23.90 -7.51 -11.71
N THR A 87 25.17 -7.88 -11.74
CA THR A 87 26.16 -7.33 -12.69
C THR A 87 26.12 -8.05 -14.02
N ALA A 88 24.94 -8.22 -14.62
CA ALA A 88 24.90 -8.40 -16.06
C ALA A 88 25.49 -7.16 -16.75
N PRO A 89 26.12 -7.29 -17.95
CA PRO A 89 26.72 -6.16 -18.65
C PRO A 89 25.72 -5.02 -18.80
N GLY A 90 26.03 -3.86 -18.20
CA GLY A 90 25.20 -2.66 -18.24
C GLY A 90 24.34 -2.41 -17.01
N GLN A 91 24.36 -3.25 -16.00
CA GLN A 91 23.66 -3.00 -14.72
C GLN A 91 24.65 -2.52 -13.66
N ALA A 92 24.45 -1.32 -13.14
CA ALA A 92 25.23 -0.78 -12.03
C ALA A 92 24.46 -0.92 -10.73
N LEU A 93 25.13 -1.49 -9.72
CA LEU A 93 24.68 -1.42 -8.33
C LEU A 93 25.24 -0.15 -7.71
N LEU A 94 24.35 0.71 -7.25
CA LEU A 94 24.72 1.94 -6.57
C LEU A 94 24.35 1.84 -5.09
N ASN A 95 25.22 2.32 -4.22
CA ASN A 95 24.84 2.50 -2.83
C ASN A 95 23.93 3.73 -2.72
N PRO A 96 22.73 3.59 -2.14
CA PRO A 96 21.90 4.76 -1.90
C PRO A 96 22.54 5.68 -0.86
N PRO A 97 22.19 6.97 -0.83
CA PRO A 97 22.66 7.92 0.17
C PRO A 97 22.39 7.42 1.60
N PRO A 98 23.18 7.83 2.60
CA PRO A 98 23.05 7.36 3.98
C PRO A 98 21.66 7.53 4.59
N ASP A 99 20.94 8.60 4.23
CA ASP A 99 19.57 8.87 4.66
C ASP A 99 18.52 7.93 4.02
N ARG A 100 18.94 7.06 3.10
CA ARG A 100 18.08 6.12 2.37
C ARG A 100 18.43 4.65 2.63
N GLN A 101 19.11 4.37 3.74
CA GLN A 101 19.52 3.00 4.11
C GLN A 101 18.36 2.17 4.66
N ARG A 102 17.27 2.80 5.10
CA ARG A 102 16.06 2.11 5.57
C ARG A 102 14.86 2.39 4.67
N PRO A 103 13.86 1.48 4.63
CA PRO A 103 12.58 1.76 3.96
C PRO A 103 11.94 3.05 4.49
N PRO A 104 11.22 3.81 3.65
CA PRO A 104 10.59 5.05 4.08
C PRO A 104 9.42 4.75 5.02
N VAL A 105 9.48 5.24 6.25
CA VAL A 105 8.36 5.23 7.18
C VAL A 105 7.65 6.58 7.16
N LEU A 106 6.33 6.58 7.14
CA LEU A 106 5.52 7.79 7.00
C LEU A 106 5.13 8.40 8.35
N VAL A 107 5.11 7.58 9.39
CA VAL A 107 4.79 8.00 10.75
C VAL A 107 6.00 7.79 11.63
N SER A 108 6.57 8.89 12.12
CA SER A 108 7.63 8.82 13.12
C SER A 108 7.05 8.40 14.47
N GLY A 109 7.77 7.55 15.19
CA GLY A 109 7.32 7.05 16.48
C GLY A 109 8.34 6.12 17.15
N PRO A 110 7.96 5.49 18.27
CA PRO A 110 8.80 4.53 18.94
C PRO A 110 9.10 3.31 18.05
N PRO A 111 10.15 2.50 18.35
CA PRO A 111 10.58 1.37 17.53
C PRO A 111 9.46 0.42 17.06
N PRO A 112 8.46 0.07 17.89
CA PRO A 112 7.36 -0.76 17.42
C PRO A 112 6.56 -0.14 16.27
N VAL A 113 6.34 1.18 16.29
CA VAL A 113 5.60 1.90 15.23
C VAL A 113 6.39 1.85 13.92
N VAL A 114 7.70 2.00 13.96
CA VAL A 114 8.56 1.87 12.79
C VAL A 114 8.50 0.45 12.23
N ARG A 115 8.66 -0.57 13.08
CA ARG A 115 8.59 -1.99 12.68
C ARG A 115 7.25 -2.37 12.02
N TRP A 116 6.12 -1.90 12.51
CA TRP A 116 4.82 -2.18 11.89
C TRP A 116 4.73 -1.62 10.47
N GLN A 117 5.29 -0.44 10.24
CA GLN A 117 5.33 0.16 8.91
C GLN A 117 6.29 -0.58 7.98
N GLU A 118 7.46 -0.98 8.46
CA GLU A 118 8.40 -1.81 7.70
C GLU A 118 7.78 -3.16 7.32
N GLN A 119 7.03 -3.81 8.21
CA GLN A 119 6.28 -5.04 7.93
C GLN A 119 5.22 -4.82 6.83
N HIS A 120 4.45 -3.73 6.95
CA HIS A 120 3.46 -3.38 5.92
C HIS A 120 4.12 -3.15 4.56
N LEU A 121 5.21 -2.39 4.51
CA LEU A 121 5.94 -2.12 3.27
C LEU A 121 6.48 -3.39 2.61
N ALA A 122 6.96 -4.33 3.41
CA ALA A 122 7.43 -5.63 2.92
C ALA A 122 6.28 -6.47 2.35
N SER A 123 5.16 -6.58 3.05
CA SER A 123 3.97 -7.28 2.57
C SER A 123 3.41 -6.65 1.30
N ALA A 124 3.29 -5.32 1.25
CA ALA A 124 2.87 -4.58 0.06
C ALA A 124 3.83 -4.79 -1.12
N SER A 125 5.15 -4.90 -0.88
CA SER A 125 6.12 -5.20 -1.93
C SER A 125 5.96 -6.61 -2.49
N ALA A 126 5.66 -7.59 -1.66
CA ALA A 126 5.39 -8.96 -2.10
C ALA A 126 4.13 -9.03 -2.99
N VAL A 127 3.06 -8.34 -2.61
CA VAL A 127 1.84 -8.19 -3.43
C VAL A 127 2.17 -7.56 -4.78
N ALA A 128 2.91 -6.44 -4.79
CA ALA A 128 3.26 -5.74 -6.02
C ALA A 128 4.15 -6.58 -6.96
N VAL A 129 5.13 -7.33 -6.43
CA VAL A 129 5.95 -8.26 -7.23
C VAL A 129 5.08 -9.31 -7.90
N ARG A 130 4.19 -9.94 -7.13
CA ARG A 130 3.28 -10.96 -7.68
C ARG A 130 2.40 -10.38 -8.78
N MET A 131 1.80 -9.20 -8.56
CA MET A 131 1.01 -8.51 -9.60
C MET A 131 1.82 -8.28 -10.87
N LEU A 132 3.06 -7.79 -10.77
CA LEU A 132 3.90 -7.51 -11.94
C LEU A 132 4.36 -8.79 -12.65
N LEU A 133 4.48 -9.91 -11.95
CA LEU A 133 4.78 -11.21 -12.55
C LEU A 133 3.60 -11.75 -13.38
N ASP A 134 2.36 -11.46 -12.96
CA ASP A 134 1.16 -11.80 -13.71
C ASP A 134 0.98 -10.93 -14.98
N GLY A 135 1.79 -9.87 -15.13
CA GLY A 135 1.91 -9.06 -16.34
C GLY A 135 0.72 -8.13 -16.62
N PRO A 136 0.12 -7.47 -15.61
CA PRO A 136 -1.04 -6.63 -15.82
C PRO A 136 -0.72 -5.44 -16.72
N ASP A 137 -1.67 -5.04 -17.55
CA ASP A 137 -1.57 -3.83 -18.33
C ASP A 137 -1.74 -2.55 -17.47
N ALA A 138 -1.65 -1.37 -18.09
CA ALA A 138 -1.75 -0.11 -17.35
C ALA A 138 -3.16 0.10 -16.77
N ALA A 139 -4.21 -0.31 -17.47
CA ALA A 139 -5.59 -0.15 -17.02
C ALA A 139 -5.90 -1.08 -15.84
N GLU A 140 -5.43 -2.31 -15.89
CA GLU A 140 -5.54 -3.27 -14.78
C GLU A 140 -4.83 -2.77 -13.53
N ARG A 141 -3.60 -2.23 -13.66
CA ARG A 141 -2.88 -1.62 -12.53
C ARG A 141 -3.61 -0.42 -11.93
N ASP A 142 -4.19 0.42 -12.78
CA ASP A 142 -4.99 1.57 -12.33
C ASP A 142 -6.24 1.11 -11.56
N THR A 143 -6.93 0.08 -12.04
CA THR A 143 -8.11 -0.51 -11.39
C THR A 143 -7.76 -1.09 -10.03
N GLU A 144 -6.62 -1.79 -9.91
CA GLU A 144 -6.16 -2.33 -8.64
C GLU A 144 -5.79 -1.22 -7.64
N VAL A 145 -5.05 -0.19 -8.06
CA VAL A 145 -4.75 0.94 -7.20
C VAL A 145 -6.02 1.68 -6.77
N LEU A 146 -6.99 1.83 -7.66
CA LEU A 146 -8.29 2.40 -7.33
C LEU A 146 -9.03 1.55 -6.29
N SER A 147 -9.00 0.21 -6.42
CA SER A 147 -9.62 -0.70 -5.45
C SER A 147 -8.99 -0.57 -4.05
N PHE A 148 -7.68 -0.43 -3.96
CA PHE A 148 -6.98 -0.17 -2.69
C PHE A 148 -7.40 1.16 -2.06
N LEU A 149 -7.51 2.23 -2.87
CA LEU A 149 -7.97 3.54 -2.40
C LEU A 149 -9.43 3.50 -1.92
N LEU A 150 -10.30 2.77 -2.61
CA LEU A 150 -11.68 2.58 -2.21
C LEU A 150 -11.79 1.76 -0.91
N ALA A 151 -10.97 0.72 -0.77
CA ALA A 151 -10.90 -0.07 0.45
C ALA A 151 -10.48 0.77 1.67
N ASN A 152 -9.44 1.60 1.52
CA ASN A 152 -9.01 2.52 2.59
C ASN A 152 -10.13 3.46 3.03
N ARG A 153 -10.99 3.91 2.10
CA ARG A 153 -12.12 4.80 2.42
C ARG A 153 -13.28 4.07 3.07
N ALA A 154 -13.58 2.88 2.59
CA ALA A 154 -14.73 2.09 3.03
C ALA A 154 -14.49 1.32 4.34
N HIS A 155 -13.23 1.12 4.73
CA HIS A 155 -12.85 0.28 5.87
C HIS A 155 -13.63 0.62 7.14
N GLU A 156 -14.26 -0.40 7.74
CA GLU A 156 -15.05 -0.36 8.98
C GLU A 156 -16.26 0.60 9.00
N LEU A 157 -16.58 1.27 7.91
CA LEU A 157 -17.72 2.17 7.88
C LEU A 157 -19.04 1.44 7.63
N ARG A 158 -20.07 1.81 8.40
CA ARG A 158 -21.41 1.20 8.31
C ARG A 158 -22.42 2.11 7.63
N ARG A 159 -22.30 3.39 7.85
CA ARG A 159 -23.29 4.33 7.39
C ARG A 159 -22.79 5.07 6.15
N PRO A 160 -23.68 5.25 5.13
CA PRO A 160 -23.33 6.02 3.95
C PRO A 160 -22.81 7.42 4.26
N ALA A 161 -23.43 8.08 5.27
CA ALA A 161 -23.03 9.43 5.67
C ALA A 161 -21.58 9.47 6.19
N ASP A 162 -21.12 8.44 6.92
CA ASP A 162 -19.75 8.38 7.44
C ASP A 162 -18.75 8.17 6.29
N LEU A 163 -19.09 7.31 5.30
CA LEU A 163 -18.28 7.12 4.10
C LEU A 163 -18.13 8.44 3.33
N ARG A 164 -19.23 9.19 3.18
CA ARG A 164 -19.20 10.51 2.53
C ARG A 164 -18.33 11.49 3.31
N ALA A 165 -18.56 11.63 4.61
CA ALA A 165 -17.81 12.55 5.45
C ALA A 165 -16.31 12.24 5.44
N ARG A 166 -15.93 10.97 5.54
CA ARG A 166 -14.54 10.52 5.45
C ARG A 166 -13.91 10.88 4.10
N SER A 167 -14.62 10.62 3.00
CA SER A 167 -14.14 10.94 1.66
C SER A 167 -13.93 12.43 1.46
N GLU A 168 -14.85 13.28 1.92
CA GLU A 168 -14.71 14.75 1.82
C GLU A 168 -13.54 15.27 2.68
N ALA A 169 -13.32 14.70 3.86
CA ALA A 169 -12.18 15.04 4.69
C ALA A 169 -10.84 14.70 4.00
N LEU A 170 -10.77 13.55 3.32
CA LEU A 170 -9.59 13.15 2.55
C LEU A 170 -9.38 14.03 1.30
N VAL A 171 -10.46 14.45 0.62
CA VAL A 171 -10.40 15.42 -0.48
C VAL A 171 -9.78 16.74 -0.02
N ALA A 172 -10.28 17.27 1.09
CA ALA A 172 -9.77 18.51 1.67
C ALA A 172 -8.30 18.38 2.09
N ALA A 173 -7.97 17.30 2.81
CA ALA A 173 -6.62 17.04 3.28
C ALA A 173 -5.61 16.79 2.15
N GLY A 174 -6.04 16.17 1.04
CA GLY A 174 -5.23 15.89 -0.17
C GLY A 174 -5.17 17.03 -1.17
N ASN A 175 -5.88 18.14 -0.91
CA ASN A 175 -6.01 19.27 -1.87
C ASN A 175 -6.44 18.81 -3.28
N LEU A 176 -7.50 17.99 -3.34
CA LEU A 176 -7.97 17.37 -4.57
C LEU A 176 -9.09 18.18 -5.28
N ALA A 177 -9.52 19.31 -4.74
CA ALA A 177 -10.65 20.09 -5.28
C ALA A 177 -10.46 20.43 -6.75
N GLY A 178 -9.32 20.98 -7.14
CA GLY A 178 -9.04 21.33 -8.55
C GLY A 178 -8.95 20.11 -9.47
N VAL A 179 -8.57 18.93 -8.97
CA VAL A 179 -8.61 17.69 -9.77
C VAL A 179 -10.05 17.24 -9.97
N LEU A 180 -10.89 17.33 -8.94
CA LEU A 180 -12.31 16.96 -8.99
C LEU A 180 -13.13 17.83 -9.96
N GLU A 181 -12.69 19.06 -10.22
CA GLU A 181 -13.31 20.00 -11.14
C GLU A 181 -12.73 19.94 -12.55
N SER A 182 -11.70 19.09 -12.78
CA SER A 182 -11.07 18.98 -14.09
C SER A 182 -11.95 18.28 -15.11
N ALA A 183 -11.87 18.73 -16.38
CA ALA A 183 -12.56 18.09 -17.49
C ALA A 183 -12.12 16.64 -17.67
N GLU A 184 -10.81 16.39 -17.53
CA GLU A 184 -10.21 15.05 -17.65
C GLU A 184 -10.86 14.04 -16.68
N LEU A 185 -11.05 14.42 -15.39
CA LEU A 185 -11.74 13.58 -14.43
C LEU A 185 -13.21 13.39 -14.76
N THR A 186 -13.88 14.47 -15.18
CA THR A 186 -15.31 14.45 -15.51
C THR A 186 -15.60 13.47 -16.65
N GLU A 187 -14.79 13.51 -17.69
CA GLU A 187 -14.88 12.59 -18.83
C GLU A 187 -14.60 11.15 -18.45
N GLU A 188 -13.49 10.91 -17.73
CA GLU A 188 -13.12 9.57 -17.30
C GLU A 188 -14.15 8.98 -16.33
N PHE A 189 -14.63 9.78 -15.37
CA PHE A 189 -15.67 9.33 -14.45
C PHE A 189 -17.00 9.05 -15.16
N ALA A 190 -17.38 9.86 -16.13
CA ALA A 190 -18.61 9.63 -16.90
C ALA A 190 -18.53 8.32 -17.69
N ALA A 191 -17.37 8.02 -18.28
CA ALA A 191 -17.14 6.80 -19.06
C ALA A 191 -17.19 5.52 -18.18
N GLY A 192 -16.61 5.55 -16.97
CA GLY A 192 -16.51 4.39 -16.08
C GLY A 192 -17.42 4.41 -14.85
N ARG A 193 -18.37 5.36 -14.76
CA ARG A 193 -19.16 5.62 -13.54
C ARG A 193 -19.80 4.37 -12.94
N GLN A 194 -20.45 3.57 -13.76
CA GLN A 194 -21.18 2.40 -13.27
C GLN A 194 -20.21 1.37 -12.70
N GLU A 195 -19.09 1.15 -13.35
CA GLU A 195 -18.04 0.25 -12.92
C GLU A 195 -17.41 0.71 -11.60
N PHE A 196 -17.00 1.98 -11.48
CA PHE A 196 -16.41 2.54 -10.27
C PHE A 196 -17.37 2.49 -9.08
N VAL A 197 -18.65 2.79 -9.27
CA VAL A 197 -19.66 2.73 -8.22
C VAL A 197 -19.95 1.27 -7.82
N THR A 198 -19.95 0.35 -8.77
CA THR A 198 -20.13 -1.10 -8.49
C THR A 198 -18.94 -1.64 -7.71
N LEU A 199 -17.72 -1.31 -8.10
CA LEU A 199 -16.49 -1.67 -7.39
C LEU A 199 -16.53 -1.15 -5.95
N LEU A 200 -16.83 0.13 -5.74
CA LEU A 200 -16.96 0.71 -4.40
C LEU A 200 -18.04 0.00 -3.57
N ARG A 201 -19.20 -0.28 -4.17
CA ARG A 201 -20.28 -0.99 -3.47
C ARG A 201 -19.85 -2.39 -3.05
N GLY A 202 -19.18 -3.13 -3.93
CA GLY A 202 -18.61 -4.44 -3.62
C GLY A 202 -17.66 -4.36 -2.42
N ILE A 203 -16.67 -3.47 -2.50
CA ILE A 203 -15.69 -3.27 -1.42
C ILE A 203 -16.37 -2.85 -0.11
N TRP A 204 -17.35 -1.95 -0.16
CA TRP A 204 -18.03 -1.45 1.05
C TRP A 204 -18.89 -2.51 1.73
N MET A 205 -19.39 -3.48 0.95
CA MET A 205 -20.17 -4.62 1.47
C MET A 205 -19.31 -5.75 2.03
N LEU A 206 -17.97 -5.65 1.98
CA LEU A 206 -17.08 -6.65 2.53
C LEU A 206 -17.30 -6.86 4.03
N PRO A 207 -17.22 -8.10 4.53
CA PRO A 207 -17.35 -8.40 5.94
C PRO A 207 -16.30 -7.67 6.78
N ARG A 208 -16.68 -7.30 7.99
CA ARG A 208 -15.75 -6.70 8.94
C ARG A 208 -14.91 -7.74 9.61
N GLY A 209 -13.65 -7.36 9.93
CA GLY A 209 -12.71 -8.26 10.56
C GLY A 209 -12.31 -9.39 9.62
N TRP A 210 -12.34 -9.12 8.32
CA TRP A 210 -11.75 -10.04 7.37
C TRP A 210 -10.25 -10.18 7.69
N ASP A 211 -9.91 -11.35 8.19
CA ASP A 211 -8.56 -11.79 8.50
C ASP A 211 -8.07 -12.72 7.38
N GLY A 212 -8.03 -12.25 6.16
CA GLY A 212 -7.51 -12.88 4.93
C GLY A 212 -7.57 -14.42 4.79
N ALA A 213 -7.67 -15.11 5.92
CA ALA A 213 -7.58 -16.56 6.00
C ALA A 213 -8.94 -17.28 6.00
N ALA A 214 -10.04 -16.61 6.37
CA ALA A 214 -11.27 -17.34 6.73
C ALA A 214 -12.49 -17.12 5.82
N THR A 215 -12.60 -16.00 5.12
CA THR A 215 -13.79 -15.71 4.30
C THR A 215 -13.48 -14.85 3.08
N HIS A 216 -13.81 -15.37 1.93
CA HIS A 216 -13.70 -14.63 0.68
C HIS A 216 -14.63 -13.41 0.72
N PRO A 217 -14.13 -12.17 0.46
CA PRO A 217 -14.89 -10.94 0.65
C PRO A 217 -16.20 -10.86 -0.14
N TYR A 218 -16.34 -11.65 -1.18
CA TYR A 218 -17.50 -11.64 -2.08
C TYR A 218 -18.56 -12.70 -1.76
N GLN A 219 -18.34 -13.59 -0.78
CA GLN A 219 -19.37 -14.58 -0.38
C GLN A 219 -20.59 -13.95 0.31
N CYS A 220 -20.53 -12.66 0.61
CA CYS A 220 -21.55 -11.98 1.41
C CYS A 220 -22.54 -11.15 0.61
N VAL A 221 -22.49 -11.12 -0.71
CA VAL A 221 -23.53 -10.50 -1.55
C VAL A 221 -24.59 -11.54 -1.88
N PRO A 222 -25.79 -11.47 -1.26
CA PRO A 222 -26.85 -12.44 -1.57
C PRO A 222 -27.16 -12.42 -3.07
N GLY A 223 -26.99 -13.57 -3.74
CA GLY A 223 -27.31 -13.71 -5.17
C GLY A 223 -26.17 -13.35 -6.14
N ALA A 224 -25.01 -12.88 -5.67
CA ALA A 224 -23.83 -12.78 -6.52
C ALA A 224 -23.13 -14.14 -6.64
N PRO A 225 -22.68 -14.55 -7.83
CA PRO A 225 -21.81 -15.71 -7.94
C PRO A 225 -20.54 -15.44 -7.13
N PRO A 226 -19.99 -16.46 -6.42
CA PRO A 226 -18.73 -16.28 -5.71
C PRO A 226 -17.69 -15.86 -6.75
N PRO A 227 -16.92 -14.78 -6.50
CA PRO A 227 -15.83 -14.41 -7.37
C PRO A 227 -14.82 -15.56 -7.36
N ARG A 228 -14.16 -15.77 -8.48
CA ARG A 228 -13.05 -16.70 -8.53
C ARG A 228 -11.96 -16.16 -7.60
N GLU A 229 -11.43 -17.02 -6.73
CA GLU A 229 -10.38 -16.64 -5.75
C GLU A 229 -9.20 -15.91 -6.40
N GLU A 230 -8.99 -16.17 -7.70
CA GLU A 230 -7.94 -15.57 -8.51
C GLU A 230 -8.17 -14.09 -8.85
N GLU A 231 -9.43 -13.61 -8.91
CA GLU A 231 -9.73 -12.26 -9.42
C GLU A 231 -9.47 -11.13 -8.41
N PHE A 232 -9.38 -11.42 -7.11
CA PHE A 232 -9.30 -10.39 -6.06
C PHE A 232 -8.15 -10.62 -5.06
N TRP A 233 -7.23 -11.49 -5.38
CA TRP A 233 -6.11 -11.82 -4.49
C TRP A 233 -5.24 -10.59 -4.17
N ALA A 234 -5.09 -9.64 -5.10
CA ALA A 234 -4.29 -8.43 -4.90
C ALA A 234 -4.93 -7.49 -3.86
N LEU A 235 -6.25 -7.26 -3.97
CA LEU A 235 -7.00 -6.50 -2.96
C LEU A 235 -6.94 -7.20 -1.60
N GLY A 236 -7.11 -8.52 -1.57
CA GLY A 236 -6.97 -9.32 -0.36
C GLY A 236 -5.61 -9.15 0.29
N GLY A 237 -4.55 -9.36 -0.44
CA GLY A 237 -3.19 -9.18 0.05
C GLY A 237 -2.88 -7.76 0.51
N TRP A 238 -3.45 -6.75 -0.17
CA TRP A 238 -3.36 -5.36 0.28
C TRP A 238 -4.07 -5.14 1.62
N MET A 239 -5.30 -5.65 1.77
CA MET A 239 -6.08 -5.52 3.00
C MET A 239 -5.40 -6.24 4.17
N ASP A 240 -4.87 -7.44 3.96
CA ASP A 240 -4.11 -8.21 4.96
C ASP A 240 -2.86 -7.46 5.45
N ALA A 241 -2.18 -6.75 4.56
CA ALA A 241 -1.05 -5.91 4.93
C ALA A 241 -1.50 -4.64 5.68
N THR A 242 -2.61 -4.02 5.28
CA THR A 242 -3.02 -2.67 5.68
C THR A 242 -3.84 -2.64 6.96
N HIS A 243 -4.79 -3.59 7.14
CA HIS A 243 -5.67 -3.60 8.31
C HIS A 243 -4.91 -3.76 9.64
N PRO A 244 -3.94 -4.68 9.77
CA PRO A 244 -3.15 -4.79 10.98
C PRO A 244 -2.35 -3.53 11.29
N LEU A 245 -1.80 -2.88 10.25
CA LEU A 245 -1.09 -1.61 10.43
C LEU A 245 -2.03 -0.53 10.97
N LEU A 246 -3.21 -0.35 10.34
CA LEU A 246 -4.19 0.65 10.75
C LEU A 246 -4.65 0.42 12.19
N ALA A 247 -4.96 -0.81 12.57
CA ALA A 247 -5.38 -1.17 13.93
C ALA A 247 -4.28 -0.82 14.96
N LYS A 248 -3.02 -1.16 14.66
CA LYS A 248 -1.86 -0.86 15.53
C LYS A 248 -1.62 0.64 15.64
N LEU A 249 -1.65 1.40 14.53
CA LEU A 249 -1.49 2.84 14.54
C LEU A 249 -2.62 3.53 15.30
N THR A 250 -3.86 3.08 15.11
CA THR A 250 -5.03 3.58 15.87
C THR A 250 -4.87 3.34 17.36
N SER A 251 -4.40 2.16 17.77
CA SER A 251 -4.12 1.85 19.17
C SER A 251 -2.99 2.71 19.73
N ALA A 252 -1.92 2.95 18.97
CA ALA A 252 -0.82 3.80 19.38
C ALA A 252 -1.25 5.27 19.56
N VAL A 253 -2.14 5.79 18.70
CA VAL A 253 -2.75 7.11 18.87
C VAL A 253 -3.59 7.18 20.14
N ARG A 254 -4.44 6.18 20.37
CA ARG A 254 -5.28 6.12 21.60
C ARG A 254 -4.44 6.02 22.87
N ALA A 255 -3.30 5.35 22.82
CA ALA A 255 -2.36 5.23 23.93
C ALA A 255 -1.44 6.45 24.09
N ALA A 256 -1.68 7.54 23.34
CA ALA A 256 -0.83 8.75 23.28
C ALA A 256 0.65 8.50 22.92
N GLN A 257 0.95 7.37 22.30
CA GLN A 257 2.28 7.05 21.77
C GLN A 257 2.57 7.78 20.45
N LEU A 258 1.53 8.27 19.78
CA LEU A 258 1.61 9.11 18.60
C LEU A 258 0.86 10.41 18.82
N PRO A 259 1.37 11.55 18.36
CA PRO A 259 0.67 12.82 18.44
C PRO A 259 -0.63 12.74 17.63
N ALA A 260 -1.75 13.05 18.25
CA ALA A 260 -3.05 13.18 17.60
C ALA A 260 -3.51 14.64 17.73
N SER A 261 -3.68 15.31 16.62
CA SER A 261 -4.53 16.50 16.53
C SER A 261 -5.97 16.05 16.30
N GLY A 262 -6.98 16.92 16.55
CA GLY A 262 -8.41 16.57 16.53
C GLY A 262 -8.99 15.91 15.27
N ALA A 263 -8.15 15.52 14.30
CA ALA A 263 -8.45 14.78 13.08
C ALA A 263 -7.58 13.51 12.94
N ALA A 264 -7.21 12.87 14.06
CA ALA A 264 -6.29 11.72 14.08
C ALA A 264 -6.67 10.61 13.09
N GLU A 265 -7.96 10.29 12.97
CA GLU A 265 -8.45 9.31 12.00
C GLU A 265 -8.15 9.75 10.55
N VAL A 266 -8.41 11.00 10.22
CA VAL A 266 -8.12 11.53 8.87
C VAL A 266 -6.63 11.52 8.58
N GLN A 267 -5.79 11.80 9.57
CA GLN A 267 -4.33 11.71 9.41
C GLN A 267 -3.88 10.28 9.16
N LEU A 268 -4.40 9.29 9.89
CA LEU A 268 -4.09 7.89 9.66
C LEU A 268 -4.54 7.43 8.26
N LEU A 269 -5.72 7.85 7.82
CA LEU A 269 -6.20 7.53 6.48
C LEU A 269 -5.35 8.18 5.38
N ARG A 270 -4.84 9.40 5.60
CA ARG A 270 -3.85 10.00 4.70
C ARG A 270 -2.57 9.19 4.61
N VAL A 271 -2.09 8.69 5.74
CA VAL A 271 -0.93 7.78 5.75
C VAL A 271 -1.21 6.54 4.90
N LEU A 272 -2.42 5.98 4.94
CA LEU A 272 -2.80 4.86 4.08
C LEU A 272 -2.85 5.27 2.59
N ASP A 273 -3.37 6.45 2.27
CA ASP A 273 -3.37 6.96 0.89
C ASP A 273 -1.92 7.18 0.39
N GLU A 274 -1.00 7.62 1.26
CA GLU A 274 0.43 7.72 0.93
C GLU A 274 1.07 6.34 0.74
N TYR A 275 0.73 5.33 1.54
CA TYR A 275 1.15 3.95 1.30
C TYR A 275 0.58 3.39 0.00
N THR A 276 -0.65 3.75 -0.35
CA THR A 276 -1.21 3.38 -1.66
C THR A 276 -0.47 4.09 -2.80
N ALA A 277 0.01 5.32 -2.60
CA ALA A 277 0.87 5.99 -3.57
C ALA A 277 2.22 5.27 -3.75
N LEU A 278 2.82 4.78 -2.66
CA LEU A 278 4.02 3.94 -2.71
C LEU A 278 3.74 2.61 -3.42
N MET A 279 2.56 2.01 -3.21
CA MET A 279 2.12 0.81 -3.94
C MET A 279 1.95 1.10 -5.42
N GLY A 280 1.27 2.19 -5.80
CA GLY A 280 1.14 2.65 -7.18
C GLY A 280 2.51 2.89 -7.84
N ASN A 281 3.46 3.49 -7.12
CA ASN A 281 4.84 3.66 -7.60
C ASN A 281 5.51 2.31 -7.90
N ARG A 282 5.32 1.30 -7.03
CA ARG A 282 5.82 -0.07 -7.24
C ARG A 282 5.20 -0.75 -8.45
N LEU A 283 3.96 -0.42 -8.77
CA LEU A 283 3.24 -0.91 -9.95
C LEU A 283 3.52 -0.07 -11.21
N GLY A 284 4.30 1.00 -11.10
CA GLY A 284 4.64 1.88 -12.20
C GLY A 284 3.55 2.92 -12.53
N VAL A 285 2.56 3.11 -11.66
CA VAL A 285 1.54 4.16 -11.81
C VAL A 285 2.18 5.53 -11.55
N PRO A 286 2.13 6.47 -12.50
CA PRO A 286 2.72 7.81 -12.31
C PRO A 286 2.00 8.60 -11.22
N GLY A 287 2.73 9.47 -10.50
CA GLY A 287 2.14 10.26 -9.42
C GLY A 287 0.97 11.16 -9.86
N ARG A 288 0.99 11.72 -11.09
CA ARG A 288 -0.17 12.42 -11.66
C ARG A 288 -1.38 11.49 -11.78
N ARG A 289 -1.16 10.28 -12.28
CA ARG A 289 -2.22 9.27 -12.42
C ARG A 289 -2.76 8.85 -11.06
N HIS A 290 -1.90 8.64 -10.07
CA HIS A 290 -2.32 8.33 -8.70
C HIS A 290 -3.24 9.44 -8.12
N ARG A 291 -2.93 10.72 -8.34
CA ARG A 291 -3.82 11.82 -7.91
C ARG A 291 -5.17 11.78 -8.61
N MET A 292 -5.23 11.39 -9.88
CA MET A 292 -6.47 11.18 -10.61
C MET A 292 -7.28 10.02 -9.99
N LEU A 293 -6.63 8.90 -9.67
CA LEU A 293 -7.29 7.77 -9.01
C LEU A 293 -7.84 8.12 -7.61
N LEU A 294 -7.13 8.96 -6.85
CA LEU A 294 -7.65 9.52 -5.59
C LEU A 294 -8.93 10.33 -5.81
N ALA A 295 -8.99 11.14 -6.86
CA ALA A 295 -10.17 11.94 -7.21
C ALA A 295 -11.32 11.06 -7.74
N LEU A 296 -11.01 10.01 -8.54
CA LEU A 296 -11.99 9.02 -9.00
C LEU A 296 -12.62 8.27 -7.81
N ALA A 297 -11.82 7.88 -6.81
CA ALA A 297 -12.33 7.28 -5.60
C ALA A 297 -13.30 8.20 -4.85
N ALA A 298 -12.99 9.49 -4.75
CA ALA A 298 -13.88 10.49 -4.15
C ALA A 298 -15.16 10.70 -4.96
N ALA A 299 -15.05 10.80 -6.29
CA ALA A 299 -16.20 10.92 -7.20
C ALA A 299 -17.13 9.70 -7.09
N SER A 300 -16.56 8.49 -6.95
CA SER A 300 -17.33 7.25 -6.76
C SER A 300 -18.14 7.28 -5.45
N VAL A 301 -17.54 7.77 -4.36
CA VAL A 301 -18.25 7.95 -3.09
C VAL A 301 -19.36 8.99 -3.23
N ARG A 302 -19.12 10.11 -3.89
CA ARG A 302 -20.13 11.15 -4.16
C ARG A 302 -21.32 10.63 -4.96
N ALA A 303 -21.04 9.76 -5.93
CA ALA A 303 -22.09 9.15 -6.77
C ALA A 303 -22.90 8.08 -6.03
N LEU A 304 -22.24 7.28 -5.15
CA LEU A 304 -22.92 6.27 -4.36
C LEU A 304 -23.73 6.87 -3.21
N VAL A 305 -23.22 7.94 -2.59
CA VAL A 305 -23.83 8.62 -1.45
C VAL A 305 -24.03 10.10 -1.79
N PRO A 306 -25.11 10.47 -2.47
CA PRO A 306 -25.40 11.86 -2.79
C PRO A 306 -25.57 12.70 -1.51
N SER A 307 -25.28 14.00 -1.61
CA SER A 307 -25.56 14.94 -0.51
C SER A 307 -27.04 14.94 -0.19
N PRO A 308 -27.44 15.04 1.09
CA PRO A 308 -28.84 15.27 1.43
C PRO A 308 -29.28 16.55 0.69
N LYS A 309 -30.44 16.48 0.03
CA LYS A 309 -31.00 17.66 -0.62
C LYS A 309 -31.26 18.70 0.47
N THR A 310 -30.54 19.82 0.40
CA THR A 310 -30.84 20.99 1.24
C THR A 310 -32.21 21.50 0.80
N GLY A 311 -33.27 21.16 1.53
CA GLY A 311 -34.60 21.66 1.25
C GLY A 311 -35.77 20.72 1.53
N ASP A 312 -35.58 19.62 2.24
CA ASP A 312 -36.71 18.81 2.71
C ASP A 312 -36.84 18.98 4.24
N PRO A 313 -37.65 19.91 4.74
CA PRO A 313 -37.83 20.16 6.18
C PRO A 313 -38.63 19.09 6.89
N ASP A 314 -39.10 18.04 6.19
CA ASP A 314 -40.00 17.01 6.74
C ASP A 314 -39.43 15.59 6.73
N ARG A 315 -38.13 15.42 7.04
CA ARG A 315 -37.59 14.09 7.32
C ARG A 315 -36.82 13.99 8.62
#